data_58bfc9aaf0fb886d98220255de1a8929
#
_entry.id   58bfc9aaf0fb886d98220255de1a8929
#
_cell.length_a   1.000
_cell.length_b   1.000
_cell.length_c   1.000
_cell.angle_alpha   90.00
_cell.angle_beta   90.00
_cell.angle_gamma   90.00
#
_symmetry.space_group_name_H-M   'P 1'
#
loop_
_entity.id
_entity.type
_entity.pdbx_description
1 polymer ?
#
loop_
_entity_poly.entity_id
_entity_poly.type
_entity_poly.pdbx_seq_one_letter_code
_entity_poly.pdbx_strand_id
1 'polypeptide(L)'
;VVWVMLPAGAPTRDTVAKLAGLLEAGDLVIDGGNSRFTEDAVNAALLAKNGIGYVDCGVSGGVWGLDNGYGLMAGGDKKWITLAMPIFDALRPEGERELGFVHAGTVGAGHYAKMVHNGIEYAMMHAYGEGYELLAKKDIVTDVPGCFKAWSRGTVVRSWLLDLLVDALDENPTLADVSDYTNDSGEGRWTVAEAIDNAVPMPVISASLFARFASRQPVSPALQAVAALRGQFGGHAVMTLAEGAALRAGTAQSGGTPPATPAAPAKGAKGARPSVAPAK
;
A
#
# COMPACT_ATOMS: atom_id res chain seq x y z
N VAL A 1 14.25 -8.13 28.54
CA VAL A 1 13.72 -7.53 27.31
C VAL A 1 12.73 -8.48 26.67
N VAL A 2 11.56 -7.98 26.25
CA VAL A 2 10.53 -8.73 25.52
C VAL A 2 10.34 -8.07 24.14
N TRP A 3 10.43 -8.86 23.07
CA TRP A 3 10.14 -8.43 21.70
C TRP A 3 8.74 -8.94 21.30
N VAL A 4 7.84 -8.03 20.98
CA VAL A 4 6.45 -8.32 20.57
C VAL A 4 6.36 -8.25 19.04
N MET A 5 5.85 -9.33 18.40
CA MET A 5 5.61 -9.45 16.96
C MET A 5 4.18 -9.94 16.74
N LEU A 6 3.21 -9.06 16.93
CA LEU A 6 1.78 -9.39 16.86
C LEU A 6 1.07 -8.50 15.83
N PRO A 7 -0.14 -8.92 15.37
CA PRO A 7 -0.98 -8.05 14.55
C PRO A 7 -1.31 -6.74 15.27
N ALA A 8 -1.35 -5.65 14.51
CA ALA A 8 -1.73 -4.32 15.02
C ALA A 8 -3.09 -4.33 15.73
N GLY A 9 -3.27 -3.42 16.67
CA GLY A 9 -4.52 -3.22 17.39
C GLY A 9 -4.64 -4.06 18.66
N ALA A 10 -5.80 -4.67 18.91
CA ALA A 10 -6.10 -5.36 20.16
C ALA A 10 -5.07 -6.43 20.57
N PRO A 11 -4.58 -7.32 19.67
CA PRO A 11 -3.61 -8.34 20.06
C PRO A 11 -2.34 -7.74 20.69
N THR A 12 -1.81 -6.68 20.10
CA THR A 12 -0.62 -5.99 20.60
C THR A 12 -0.92 -5.25 21.89
N ARG A 13 -2.00 -4.43 21.94
CA ARG A 13 -2.39 -3.68 23.16
C ARG A 13 -2.62 -4.58 24.37
N ASP A 14 -3.37 -5.68 24.18
CA ASP A 14 -3.69 -6.61 25.27
C ASP A 14 -2.44 -7.34 25.78
N THR A 15 -1.50 -7.64 24.89
CA THR A 15 -0.22 -8.24 25.27
C THR A 15 0.66 -7.25 26.01
N VAL A 16 0.79 -6.01 25.57
CA VAL A 16 1.51 -4.95 26.28
C VAL A 16 0.91 -4.70 27.68
N ALA A 17 -0.42 -4.69 27.78
CA ALA A 17 -1.11 -4.54 29.07
C ALA A 17 -0.81 -5.70 30.02
N LYS A 18 -0.75 -6.95 29.54
CA LYS A 18 -0.34 -8.11 30.37
C LYS A 18 1.12 -8.01 30.79
N LEU A 19 2.02 -7.61 29.89
CA LEU A 19 3.44 -7.43 30.18
C LEU A 19 3.69 -6.36 31.24
N ALA A 20 2.88 -5.31 31.28
CA ALA A 20 2.95 -4.27 32.33
C ALA A 20 2.74 -4.83 33.75
N GLY A 21 2.04 -5.95 33.91
CA GLY A 21 1.83 -6.63 35.19
C GLY A 21 2.81 -7.77 35.48
N LEU A 22 3.61 -8.17 34.49
CA LEU A 22 4.54 -9.30 34.60
C LEU A 22 6.02 -8.89 34.69
N LEU A 23 6.35 -7.73 34.16
CA LEU A 23 7.70 -7.19 34.09
C LEU A 23 8.00 -6.25 35.26
N GLU A 24 9.28 -6.01 35.50
CA GLU A 24 9.78 -5.18 36.60
C GLU A 24 10.39 -3.87 36.07
N ALA A 25 10.59 -2.91 36.99
CA ALA A 25 11.27 -1.65 36.67
C ALA A 25 12.67 -1.91 36.10
N GLY A 26 12.98 -1.30 34.97
CA GLY A 26 14.23 -1.51 34.24
C GLY A 26 14.11 -2.50 33.09
N ASP A 27 13.02 -3.28 33.01
CA ASP A 27 12.73 -4.11 31.86
C ASP A 27 12.33 -3.26 30.62
N LEU A 28 12.38 -3.88 29.45
CA LEU A 28 12.09 -3.23 28.17
C LEU A 28 11.13 -4.10 27.34
N VAL A 29 10.10 -3.46 26.81
CA VAL A 29 9.24 -4.02 25.75
C VAL A 29 9.57 -3.34 24.43
N ILE A 30 9.82 -4.13 23.39
CA ILE A 30 9.99 -3.68 22.00
C ILE A 30 8.77 -4.15 21.22
N ASP A 31 8.00 -3.26 20.64
CA ASP A 31 6.96 -3.58 19.66
C ASP A 31 7.58 -3.55 18.25
N GLY A 32 7.79 -4.73 17.67
CA GLY A 32 8.35 -4.91 16.33
C GLY A 32 7.29 -5.29 15.29
N GLY A 33 6.00 -5.26 15.66
CA GLY A 33 4.90 -5.49 14.74
C GLY A 33 4.70 -4.35 13.74
N ASN A 34 3.77 -4.53 12.80
CA ASN A 34 3.31 -3.43 11.95
C ASN A 34 2.22 -2.62 12.67
N SER A 35 2.54 -2.08 13.84
CA SER A 35 1.62 -1.36 14.71
C SER A 35 1.38 0.06 14.21
N ARG A 36 0.23 0.62 14.57
CA ARG A 36 -0.07 2.01 14.26
C ARG A 36 0.65 2.93 15.24
N PHE A 37 1.51 3.82 14.77
CA PHE A 37 2.35 4.70 15.58
C PHE A 37 1.56 5.52 16.64
N THR A 38 0.26 5.80 16.39
CA THR A 38 -0.60 6.51 17.35
C THR A 38 -0.90 5.71 18.62
N GLU A 39 -0.72 4.38 18.60
CA GLU A 39 -0.91 3.49 19.76
C GLU A 39 0.35 3.44 20.65
N ASP A 40 1.52 3.77 20.11
CA ASP A 40 2.80 3.66 20.81
C ASP A 40 2.89 4.56 22.06
N ALA A 41 2.41 5.78 21.96
CA ALA A 41 2.40 6.70 23.10
C ALA A 41 1.55 6.17 24.27
N VAL A 42 0.44 5.49 23.96
CA VAL A 42 -0.45 4.89 24.97
C VAL A 42 0.24 3.69 25.63
N ASN A 43 0.85 2.82 24.84
CA ASN A 43 1.59 1.65 25.29
C ASN A 43 2.79 2.06 26.15
N ALA A 44 3.56 3.04 25.71
CA ALA A 44 4.70 3.58 26.44
C ALA A 44 4.28 4.18 27.79
N ALA A 45 3.20 4.98 27.81
CA ALA A 45 2.69 5.58 29.04
C ALA A 45 2.17 4.54 30.04
N LEU A 46 1.60 3.43 29.56
CA LEU A 46 1.16 2.32 30.41
C LEU A 46 2.35 1.66 31.11
N LEU A 47 3.38 1.28 30.34
CA LEU A 47 4.58 0.60 30.85
C LEU A 47 5.42 1.51 31.78
N ALA A 48 5.50 2.79 31.46
CA ALA A 48 6.26 3.76 32.26
C ALA A 48 5.74 3.89 33.71
N LYS A 49 4.46 3.59 33.99
CA LYS A 49 3.91 3.59 35.36
C LYS A 49 4.63 2.62 36.29
N ASN A 50 5.17 1.53 35.72
CA ASN A 50 5.92 0.51 36.44
C ASN A 50 7.43 0.60 36.18
N GLY A 51 7.92 1.70 35.60
CA GLY A 51 9.35 1.89 35.30
C GLY A 51 9.88 1.00 34.16
N ILE A 52 8.98 0.41 33.35
CA ILE A 52 9.29 -0.44 32.20
C ILE A 52 9.50 0.44 30.98
N GLY A 53 10.54 0.15 30.20
CA GLY A 53 10.84 0.85 28.94
C GLY A 53 9.93 0.39 27.79
N TYR A 54 9.78 1.28 26.81
CA TYR A 54 9.10 0.97 25.55
C TYR A 54 9.91 1.50 24.36
N VAL A 55 10.00 0.67 23.32
CA VAL A 55 10.57 1.01 22.03
C VAL A 55 9.63 0.48 20.96
N ASP A 56 9.24 1.32 20.03
CA ASP A 56 8.60 0.92 18.80
C ASP A 56 9.65 0.67 17.71
N CYS A 57 9.50 -0.41 16.96
CA CYS A 57 10.49 -0.79 15.96
C CYS A 57 9.80 -1.24 14.66
N GLY A 58 9.82 -0.39 13.64
CA GLY A 58 9.47 -0.78 12.29
C GLY A 58 10.51 -1.77 11.74
N VAL A 59 10.04 -2.93 11.29
CA VAL A 59 10.87 -4.00 10.74
C VAL A 59 10.55 -4.21 9.28
N SER A 60 11.54 -4.16 8.41
CA SER A 60 11.41 -4.43 6.97
C SER A 60 12.42 -5.49 6.53
N GLY A 61 12.02 -6.43 5.67
CA GLY A 61 12.84 -7.53 5.20
C GLY A 61 12.02 -8.75 4.82
N GLY A 62 10.76 -8.82 5.29
CA GLY A 62 9.82 -9.89 4.98
C GLY A 62 10.40 -11.28 5.29
N VAL A 63 10.09 -12.26 4.45
CA VAL A 63 10.55 -13.65 4.59
C VAL A 63 12.05 -13.80 4.40
N TRP A 64 12.70 -12.88 3.72
CA TRP A 64 14.13 -12.90 3.43
C TRP A 64 14.99 -12.29 4.53
N GLY A 65 14.38 -11.64 5.52
CA GLY A 65 15.10 -10.97 6.58
C GLY A 65 15.91 -11.92 7.49
N LEU A 66 15.51 -13.20 7.58
CA LEU A 66 16.26 -14.19 8.34
C LEU A 66 17.65 -14.42 7.75
N ASP A 67 17.76 -14.45 6.43
CA ASP A 67 19.02 -14.72 5.72
C ASP A 67 19.80 -13.43 5.44
N ASN A 68 19.10 -12.31 5.18
CA ASN A 68 19.73 -11.07 4.69
C ASN A 68 19.77 -9.95 5.74
N GLY A 69 19.17 -10.17 6.92
CA GLY A 69 18.96 -9.14 7.94
C GLY A 69 17.74 -8.25 7.64
N TYR A 70 17.32 -7.51 8.66
CA TYR A 70 16.15 -6.63 8.62
C TYR A 70 16.56 -5.17 8.66
N GLY A 71 15.94 -4.34 7.84
CA GLY A 71 15.99 -2.89 8.00
C GLY A 71 15.15 -2.47 9.21
N LEU A 72 15.76 -1.79 10.17
CA LEU A 72 15.18 -1.48 11.48
C LEU A 72 15.08 0.03 11.69
N MET A 73 13.89 0.50 12.01
CA MET A 73 13.59 1.90 12.34
C MET A 73 13.03 1.95 13.76
N ALA A 74 13.80 2.43 14.74
CA ALA A 74 13.39 2.42 16.14
C ALA A 74 13.02 3.80 16.65
N GLY A 75 11.94 3.86 17.43
CA GLY A 75 11.50 5.04 18.18
C GLY A 75 11.51 4.79 19.69
N GLY A 76 11.92 5.78 20.48
CA GLY A 76 11.96 5.65 21.93
C GLY A 76 13.10 6.43 22.57
N ASP A 77 13.16 6.40 23.92
CA ASP A 77 14.23 7.06 24.67
C ASP A 77 15.58 6.42 24.40
N LYS A 78 16.61 7.24 24.23
CA LYS A 78 17.99 6.80 23.93
C LYS A 78 18.51 5.71 24.86
N LYS A 79 18.16 5.76 26.15
CA LYS A 79 18.59 4.74 27.14
C LYS A 79 18.06 3.35 26.77
N TRP A 80 16.81 3.26 26.31
CA TRP A 80 16.18 2.00 25.94
C TRP A 80 16.68 1.50 24.58
N ILE A 81 16.90 2.41 23.64
CA ILE A 81 17.56 2.08 22.37
C ILE A 81 18.96 1.52 22.64
N THR A 82 19.73 2.13 23.54
CA THR A 82 21.07 1.63 23.89
C THR A 82 21.01 0.24 24.54
N LEU A 83 20.03 -0.01 25.40
CA LEU A 83 19.83 -1.34 26.01
C LEU A 83 19.48 -2.41 24.94
N ALA A 84 18.66 -2.03 23.95
CA ALA A 84 18.24 -2.94 22.87
C ALA A 84 19.29 -3.11 21.74
N MET A 85 20.34 -2.29 21.73
CA MET A 85 21.31 -2.27 20.62
C MET A 85 21.90 -3.63 20.25
N PRO A 86 22.27 -4.52 21.20
CA PRO A 86 22.76 -5.85 20.85
C PRO A 86 21.74 -6.69 20.06
N ILE A 87 20.42 -6.48 20.30
CA ILE A 87 19.35 -7.16 19.56
C ILE A 87 19.25 -6.57 18.15
N PHE A 88 19.29 -5.24 18.02
CA PHE A 88 19.25 -4.58 16.71
C PHE A 88 20.46 -4.96 15.86
N ASP A 89 21.66 -5.04 16.46
CA ASP A 89 22.88 -5.44 15.75
C ASP A 89 22.83 -6.90 15.29
N ALA A 90 22.15 -7.77 16.01
CA ALA A 90 21.94 -9.17 15.61
C ALA A 90 20.90 -9.36 14.50
N LEU A 91 19.96 -8.42 14.37
CA LEU A 91 18.85 -8.51 13.42
C LEU A 91 19.10 -7.75 12.12
N ARG A 92 19.88 -6.68 12.13
CA ARG A 92 20.15 -5.87 10.94
C ARG A 92 21.07 -6.60 9.93
N PRO A 93 21.09 -6.17 8.66
CA PRO A 93 22.08 -6.68 7.70
C PRO A 93 23.52 -6.48 8.18
N GLU A 94 24.42 -7.33 7.70
CA GLU A 94 25.85 -7.17 7.91
C GLU A 94 26.38 -5.85 7.32
N GLY A 95 27.47 -5.34 7.88
CA GLY A 95 28.09 -4.09 7.42
C GLY A 95 27.87 -2.91 8.38
N GLU A 96 27.92 -1.70 7.83
CA GLU A 96 27.75 -0.47 8.61
C GLU A 96 26.35 -0.38 9.21
N ARG A 97 26.27 -0.03 10.51
CA ARG A 97 25.00 -0.03 11.25
C ARG A 97 23.97 0.91 10.62
N GLU A 98 24.41 2.06 10.17
CA GLU A 98 23.58 3.13 9.60
C GLU A 98 22.88 2.71 8.29
N LEU A 99 23.37 1.66 7.63
CA LEU A 99 22.75 1.11 6.42
C LEU A 99 21.61 0.12 6.72
N GLY A 100 21.46 -0.34 7.96
CA GLY A 100 20.43 -1.28 8.36
C GLY A 100 19.63 -0.92 9.60
N PHE A 101 20.06 0.11 10.36
CA PHE A 101 19.40 0.55 11.58
C PHE A 101 19.39 2.07 11.70
N VAL A 102 18.25 2.61 12.16
CA VAL A 102 18.14 4.03 12.54
C VAL A 102 17.35 4.19 13.83
N HIS A 103 17.85 5.04 14.74
CA HIS A 103 17.05 5.62 15.81
C HIS A 103 16.30 6.84 15.23
N ALA A 104 15.05 6.61 14.81
CA ALA A 104 14.26 7.57 14.04
C ALA A 104 13.76 8.76 14.87
N GLY A 105 13.68 8.60 16.20
CA GLY A 105 13.22 9.65 17.07
C GLY A 105 12.61 9.16 18.39
N THR A 106 11.67 9.92 18.93
CA THR A 106 10.93 9.56 20.15
C THR A 106 9.96 8.39 19.89
N VAL A 107 9.25 7.95 20.92
CA VAL A 107 8.22 6.90 20.82
C VAL A 107 7.24 7.21 19.69
N GLY A 108 6.98 6.21 18.85
CA GLY A 108 6.17 6.29 17.65
C GLY A 108 6.94 6.56 16.35
N ALA A 109 8.17 7.08 16.44
CA ALA A 109 8.95 7.47 15.26
C ALA A 109 9.37 6.28 14.40
N GLY A 110 9.61 5.12 14.99
CA GLY A 110 9.97 3.89 14.28
C GLY A 110 8.80 3.37 13.43
N HIS A 111 7.63 3.20 14.04
CA HIS A 111 6.42 2.79 13.32
C HIS A 111 5.96 3.83 12.30
N TYR A 112 6.11 5.13 12.60
CA TYR A 112 5.83 6.19 11.63
C TYR A 112 6.73 6.09 10.39
N ALA A 113 8.03 5.93 10.61
CA ALA A 113 8.99 5.76 9.51
C ALA A 113 8.68 4.49 8.68
N LYS A 114 8.31 3.39 9.35
CA LYS A 114 7.91 2.14 8.67
C LYS A 114 6.62 2.30 7.88
N MET A 115 5.64 3.00 8.41
CA MET A 115 4.39 3.32 7.72
C MET A 115 4.65 4.08 6.41
N VAL A 116 5.51 5.11 6.45
CA VAL A 116 5.89 5.88 5.26
C VAL A 116 6.66 5.00 4.26
N HIS A 117 7.60 4.16 4.75
CA HIS A 117 8.30 3.18 3.93
C HIS A 117 7.31 2.30 3.15
N ASN A 118 6.28 1.78 3.81
CA ASN A 118 5.27 0.94 3.15
C ASN A 118 4.40 1.72 2.16
N GLY A 119 4.11 2.99 2.41
CA GLY A 119 3.47 3.86 1.43
C GLY A 119 4.30 3.98 0.13
N ILE A 120 5.62 4.18 0.26
CA ILE A 120 6.55 4.22 -0.88
C ILE A 120 6.58 2.86 -1.60
N GLU A 121 6.61 1.76 -0.86
CA GLU A 121 6.57 0.40 -1.40
C GLU A 121 5.31 0.17 -2.26
N TYR A 122 4.13 0.61 -1.81
CA TYR A 122 2.89 0.53 -2.59
C TYR A 122 3.01 1.26 -3.93
N ALA A 123 3.56 2.48 -3.91
CA ALA A 123 3.73 3.29 -5.11
C ALA A 123 4.72 2.65 -6.09
N MET A 124 5.84 2.13 -5.60
CA MET A 124 6.85 1.45 -6.42
C MET A 124 6.28 0.18 -7.07
N MET A 125 5.60 -0.68 -6.30
CA MET A 125 4.95 -1.88 -6.85
C MET A 125 3.93 -1.51 -7.93
N HIS A 126 3.14 -0.47 -7.71
CA HIS A 126 2.12 -0.05 -8.67
C HIS A 126 2.74 0.50 -9.95
N ALA A 127 3.81 1.29 -9.84
CA ALA A 127 4.54 1.81 -10.99
C ALA A 127 5.14 0.69 -11.88
N TYR A 128 5.68 -0.36 -11.26
CA TYR A 128 6.13 -1.54 -12.00
C TYR A 128 4.97 -2.28 -12.67
N GLY A 129 3.82 -2.39 -11.98
CA GLY A 129 2.61 -3.01 -12.54
C GLY A 129 2.07 -2.27 -13.76
N GLU A 130 1.99 -0.93 -13.71
CA GLU A 130 1.59 -0.09 -14.84
C GLU A 130 2.57 -0.24 -16.02
N GLY A 131 3.88 -0.26 -15.73
CA GLY A 131 4.91 -0.49 -16.73
C GLY A 131 4.78 -1.86 -17.39
N TYR A 132 4.55 -2.90 -16.60
CA TYR A 132 4.30 -4.26 -17.09
C TYR A 132 3.09 -4.30 -18.04
N GLU A 133 1.95 -3.77 -17.63
CA GLU A 133 0.74 -3.75 -18.45
C GLU A 133 0.96 -3.03 -19.79
N LEU A 134 1.62 -1.86 -19.74
CA LEU A 134 1.89 -1.07 -20.95
C LEU A 134 2.80 -1.82 -21.93
N LEU A 135 3.87 -2.46 -21.45
CA LEU A 135 4.75 -3.28 -22.28
C LEU A 135 4.01 -4.47 -22.89
N ALA A 136 3.19 -5.17 -22.09
CA ALA A 136 2.43 -6.32 -22.52
C ALA A 136 1.34 -5.98 -23.57
N LYS A 137 0.91 -4.72 -23.67
CA LYS A 137 -0.07 -4.25 -24.67
C LYS A 137 0.56 -3.89 -26.03
N LYS A 138 1.88 -3.92 -26.17
CA LYS A 138 2.56 -3.50 -27.40
C LYS A 138 3.19 -4.69 -28.13
N ASP A 139 2.70 -5.00 -29.32
CA ASP A 139 3.17 -6.13 -30.14
C ASP A 139 4.66 -6.01 -30.57
N ILE A 140 5.22 -4.79 -30.52
CA ILE A 140 6.66 -4.57 -30.80
C ILE A 140 7.57 -5.02 -29.65
N VAL A 141 7.00 -5.25 -28.45
CA VAL A 141 7.73 -5.79 -27.30
C VAL A 141 7.43 -7.28 -27.19
N THR A 142 8.37 -8.10 -27.59
CA THR A 142 8.23 -9.56 -27.65
C THR A 142 8.76 -10.29 -26.43
N ASP A 143 9.49 -9.59 -25.55
CA ASP A 143 10.10 -10.16 -24.34
C ASP A 143 9.95 -9.16 -23.17
N VAL A 144 8.77 -9.16 -22.55
CA VAL A 144 8.46 -8.31 -21.39
C VAL A 144 9.29 -8.74 -20.17
N PRO A 145 9.39 -10.03 -19.79
CA PRO A 145 10.26 -10.47 -18.69
C PRO A 145 11.72 -10.04 -18.88
N GLY A 146 12.25 -10.19 -20.11
CA GLY A 146 13.61 -9.77 -20.44
C GLY A 146 13.86 -8.27 -20.25
N CYS A 147 12.87 -7.42 -20.50
CA CYS A 147 12.96 -5.98 -20.21
C CYS A 147 13.19 -5.73 -18.71
N PHE A 148 12.37 -6.32 -17.82
CA PHE A 148 12.50 -6.16 -16.37
C PHE A 148 13.83 -6.73 -15.87
N LYS A 149 14.24 -7.87 -16.40
CA LYS A 149 15.53 -8.51 -16.09
C LYS A 149 16.72 -7.61 -16.46
N ALA A 150 16.67 -6.99 -17.64
CA ALA A 150 17.70 -6.03 -18.06
C ALA A 150 17.73 -4.78 -17.16
N TRP A 151 16.56 -4.32 -16.69
CA TRP A 151 16.47 -3.14 -15.82
C TRP A 151 16.94 -3.39 -14.39
N SER A 152 16.94 -4.63 -13.92
CA SER A 152 17.40 -4.98 -12.56
C SER A 152 18.90 -4.76 -12.36
N ARG A 153 19.65 -4.52 -13.44
CA ARG A 153 21.08 -4.18 -13.40
C ARG A 153 21.36 -2.95 -14.25
N GLY A 154 22.13 -2.02 -13.70
CA GLY A 154 22.65 -0.87 -14.44
C GLY A 154 21.66 0.25 -14.79
N THR A 155 20.41 0.18 -14.35
CA THR A 155 19.42 1.23 -14.57
C THR A 155 18.97 1.91 -13.26
N VAL A 156 18.40 3.12 -13.38
CA VAL A 156 17.95 3.91 -12.23
C VAL A 156 16.70 3.35 -11.54
N VAL A 157 15.94 2.46 -12.21
CA VAL A 157 14.74 1.83 -11.63
C VAL A 157 15.06 0.53 -10.88
N ARG A 158 16.33 0.16 -10.76
CA ARG A 158 16.71 -1.04 -10.01
C ARG A 158 16.28 -0.93 -8.54
N SER A 159 15.76 -2.00 -8.01
CA SER A 159 15.42 -2.13 -6.58
C SER A 159 15.23 -3.59 -6.23
N TRP A 160 15.23 -3.92 -4.94
CA TRP A 160 14.89 -5.28 -4.53
C TRP A 160 13.46 -5.68 -4.96
N LEU A 161 12.50 -4.75 -4.96
CA LEU A 161 11.16 -5.02 -5.49
C LEU A 161 11.18 -5.41 -6.97
N LEU A 162 12.08 -4.80 -7.76
CA LEU A 162 12.25 -5.18 -9.16
C LEU A 162 12.88 -6.58 -9.30
N ASP A 163 13.87 -6.91 -8.47
CA ASP A 163 14.47 -8.26 -8.47
C ASP A 163 13.39 -9.31 -8.15
N LEU A 164 12.53 -9.08 -7.15
CA LEU A 164 11.42 -9.98 -6.82
C LEU A 164 10.36 -10.08 -7.94
N LEU A 165 10.10 -9.00 -8.67
CA LEU A 165 9.24 -9.07 -9.86
C LEU A 165 9.89 -9.89 -10.98
N VAL A 166 11.20 -9.79 -11.18
CA VAL A 166 11.94 -10.64 -12.14
C VAL A 166 11.82 -12.10 -11.76
N ASP A 167 11.99 -12.46 -10.48
CA ASP A 167 11.82 -13.83 -10.02
C ASP A 167 10.39 -14.35 -10.30
N ALA A 168 9.36 -13.53 -10.01
CA ALA A 168 7.97 -13.89 -10.32
C ALA A 168 7.72 -14.06 -11.83
N LEU A 169 8.34 -13.25 -12.67
CA LEU A 169 8.21 -13.36 -14.15
C LEU A 169 9.05 -14.51 -14.72
N ASP A 170 10.16 -14.92 -14.10
CA ASP A 170 10.91 -16.12 -14.46
C ASP A 170 10.08 -17.38 -14.16
N GLU A 171 9.27 -17.40 -13.10
CA GLU A 171 8.34 -18.50 -12.76
C GLU A 171 7.08 -18.49 -13.63
N ASN A 172 6.49 -17.32 -13.87
CA ASN A 172 5.25 -17.14 -14.63
C ASN A 172 5.35 -15.91 -15.56
N PRO A 173 5.87 -16.06 -16.79
CA PRO A 173 6.17 -14.94 -17.69
C PRO A 173 4.98 -14.06 -18.09
N THR A 174 3.77 -14.57 -18.00
CA THR A 174 2.54 -13.86 -18.38
C THR A 174 1.68 -13.45 -17.21
N LEU A 175 1.97 -13.92 -16.01
CA LEU A 175 1.16 -13.78 -14.79
C LEU A 175 -0.31 -14.21 -14.99
N ALA A 176 -0.60 -15.06 -16.00
CA ALA A 176 -1.97 -15.37 -16.42
C ALA A 176 -2.82 -16.04 -15.34
N ASP A 177 -2.19 -16.75 -14.40
CA ASP A 177 -2.85 -17.47 -13.30
C ASP A 177 -2.92 -16.63 -12.02
N VAL A 178 -2.39 -15.40 -12.03
CA VAL A 178 -2.40 -14.50 -10.87
C VAL A 178 -3.65 -13.64 -10.88
N SER A 179 -4.41 -13.66 -9.78
CA SER A 179 -5.56 -12.76 -9.62
C SER A 179 -5.09 -11.31 -9.44
N ASP A 180 -5.85 -10.38 -10.03
CA ASP A 180 -5.68 -8.94 -9.83
C ASP A 180 -6.19 -8.43 -8.47
N TYR A 181 -6.85 -9.28 -7.67
CA TYR A 181 -7.34 -8.93 -6.34
C TYR A 181 -6.18 -8.66 -5.37
N THR A 182 -6.03 -7.41 -4.95
CA THR A 182 -4.90 -6.99 -4.10
C THR A 182 -5.39 -6.40 -2.78
N ASN A 183 -4.98 -7.03 -1.66
CA ASN A 183 -5.23 -6.51 -0.33
C ASN A 183 -4.26 -5.38 0.04
N ASP A 184 -4.64 -4.60 1.03
CA ASP A 184 -3.76 -3.69 1.74
C ASP A 184 -3.61 -4.10 3.21
N SER A 185 -2.46 -3.77 3.82
CA SER A 185 -2.14 -4.12 5.22
C SER A 185 -2.55 -3.04 6.23
N GLY A 186 -3.16 -1.94 5.77
CA GLY A 186 -3.53 -0.78 6.58
C GLY A 186 -2.52 0.36 6.52
N GLU A 187 -1.25 0.10 6.38
CA GLU A 187 -0.17 1.11 6.43
C GLU A 187 -0.27 2.14 5.29
N GLY A 188 -0.64 1.71 4.08
CA GLY A 188 -0.92 2.62 2.98
C GLY A 188 -2.07 3.59 3.29
N ARG A 189 -3.10 3.12 4.01
CA ARG A 189 -4.21 3.98 4.47
C ARG A 189 -3.73 4.99 5.51
N TRP A 190 -2.94 4.54 6.49
CA TRP A 190 -2.41 5.42 7.53
C TRP A 190 -1.48 6.47 6.93
N THR A 191 -0.64 6.09 5.96
CA THR A 191 0.23 7.04 5.24
C THR A 191 -0.58 8.14 4.54
N VAL A 192 -1.66 7.77 3.84
CA VAL A 192 -2.53 8.75 3.15
C VAL A 192 -3.30 9.61 4.16
N ALA A 193 -3.77 9.04 5.27
CA ALA A 193 -4.44 9.79 6.33
C ALA A 193 -3.50 10.82 6.95
N GLU A 194 -2.26 10.44 7.28
CA GLU A 194 -1.23 11.35 7.78
C GLU A 194 -0.90 12.48 6.80
N ALA A 195 -0.88 12.17 5.50
CA ALA A 195 -0.67 13.19 4.47
C ALA A 195 -1.82 14.23 4.47
N ILE A 196 -3.06 13.80 4.68
CA ILE A 196 -4.22 14.70 4.79
C ILE A 196 -4.10 15.55 6.06
N ASP A 197 -3.82 14.92 7.21
CA ASP A 197 -3.74 15.60 8.51
C ASP A 197 -2.60 16.64 8.55
N ASN A 198 -1.51 16.38 7.81
CA ASN A 198 -0.35 17.27 7.73
C ASN A 198 -0.34 18.17 6.47
N ALA A 199 -1.41 18.16 5.64
CA ALA A 199 -1.50 18.90 4.39
C ALA A 199 -0.33 18.62 3.42
N VAL A 200 0.16 17.37 3.37
CA VAL A 200 1.22 16.93 2.46
C VAL A 200 0.62 16.37 1.17
N PRO A 201 0.89 16.93 -0.01
CA PRO A 201 0.44 16.37 -1.28
C PRO A 201 1.04 14.98 -1.51
N MET A 202 0.18 13.96 -1.73
CA MET A 202 0.63 12.57 -1.87
C MET A 202 -0.10 11.85 -3.03
N PRO A 203 -0.03 12.36 -4.28
CA PRO A 203 -0.84 11.83 -5.38
C PRO A 203 -0.46 10.39 -5.76
N VAL A 204 0.82 10.04 -5.78
CA VAL A 204 1.32 8.74 -6.26
C VAL A 204 0.94 7.61 -5.30
N ILE A 205 1.20 7.79 -4.00
CA ILE A 205 0.85 6.79 -2.98
C ILE A 205 -0.66 6.65 -2.84
N SER A 206 -1.42 7.76 -2.90
CA SER A 206 -2.88 7.71 -2.87
C SER A 206 -3.45 6.95 -4.06
N ALA A 207 -2.93 7.19 -5.27
CA ALA A 207 -3.36 6.47 -6.47
C ALA A 207 -3.11 4.95 -6.34
N SER A 208 -1.93 4.54 -5.86
CA SER A 208 -1.61 3.13 -5.66
C SER A 208 -2.52 2.44 -4.62
N LEU A 209 -2.89 3.14 -3.55
CA LEU A 209 -3.86 2.65 -2.56
C LEU A 209 -5.26 2.48 -3.17
N PHE A 210 -5.73 3.47 -3.93
CA PHE A 210 -7.05 3.43 -4.55
C PHE A 210 -7.14 2.38 -5.66
N ALA A 211 -6.05 2.09 -6.37
CA ALA A 211 -5.98 0.97 -7.30
C ALA A 211 -6.24 -0.37 -6.60
N ARG A 212 -5.67 -0.59 -5.39
CA ARG A 212 -5.98 -1.78 -4.58
C ARG A 212 -7.45 -1.82 -4.15
N PHE A 213 -8.08 -0.67 -3.86
CA PHE A 213 -9.52 -0.64 -3.58
C PHE A 213 -10.33 -1.01 -4.82
N ALA A 214 -9.94 -0.48 -5.99
CA ALA A 214 -10.61 -0.78 -7.26
C ALA A 214 -10.49 -2.26 -7.63
N SER A 215 -9.34 -2.91 -7.40
CA SER A 215 -9.13 -4.33 -7.70
C SER A 215 -10.11 -5.27 -6.97
N ARG A 216 -10.70 -4.80 -5.86
CA ARG A 216 -11.66 -5.56 -5.04
C ARG A 216 -13.12 -5.33 -5.40
N GLN A 217 -13.38 -4.42 -6.35
CA GLN A 217 -14.74 -4.09 -6.80
C GLN A 217 -15.09 -4.85 -8.08
N PRO A 218 -16.05 -5.79 -8.06
CA PRO A 218 -16.47 -6.47 -9.30
C PRO A 218 -17.17 -5.53 -10.27
N VAL A 219 -17.80 -4.49 -9.77
CA VAL A 219 -18.47 -3.41 -10.52
C VAL A 219 -18.23 -2.09 -9.79
N SER A 220 -17.98 -1.01 -10.51
CA SER A 220 -17.81 0.33 -9.95
C SER A 220 -19.13 1.13 -9.99
N PRO A 221 -19.82 1.36 -8.85
CA PRO A 221 -21.02 2.21 -8.79
C PRO A 221 -20.76 3.64 -9.28
N ALA A 222 -19.56 4.16 -9.06
CA ALA A 222 -19.16 5.48 -9.56
C ALA A 222 -19.20 5.55 -11.09
N LEU A 223 -18.62 4.55 -11.78
CA LEU A 223 -18.65 4.48 -13.24
C LEU A 223 -20.06 4.21 -13.77
N GLN A 224 -20.89 3.44 -13.04
CA GLN A 224 -22.30 3.28 -13.39
C GLN A 224 -23.05 4.63 -13.36
N ALA A 225 -22.82 5.45 -12.33
CA ALA A 225 -23.40 6.79 -12.25
C ALA A 225 -22.92 7.69 -13.40
N VAL A 226 -21.63 7.64 -13.74
CA VAL A 226 -21.08 8.38 -14.90
C VAL A 226 -21.73 7.94 -16.20
N ALA A 227 -21.89 6.64 -16.43
CA ALA A 227 -22.54 6.11 -17.62
C ALA A 227 -24.01 6.57 -17.71
N ALA A 228 -24.75 6.50 -16.60
CA ALA A 228 -26.13 6.97 -16.52
C ALA A 228 -26.24 8.47 -16.79
N LEU A 229 -25.37 9.30 -16.23
CA LEU A 229 -25.32 10.75 -16.48
C LEU A 229 -25.04 11.05 -17.96
N ARG A 230 -24.08 10.36 -18.58
CA ARG A 230 -23.80 10.53 -20.01
C ARG A 230 -25.01 10.19 -20.88
N GLY A 231 -25.79 9.18 -20.50
CA GLY A 231 -27.05 8.85 -21.15
C GLY A 231 -28.09 9.98 -21.05
N GLN A 232 -28.21 10.60 -19.86
CA GLN A 232 -29.22 11.62 -19.60
C GLN A 232 -28.93 12.97 -20.26
N PHE A 233 -27.70 13.47 -20.19
CA PHE A 233 -27.39 14.79 -20.76
C PHE A 233 -26.96 14.76 -22.22
N GLY A 234 -26.23 13.69 -22.65
CA GLY A 234 -25.65 13.59 -23.99
C GLY A 234 -26.34 12.60 -24.93
N GLY A 235 -27.38 11.90 -24.47
CA GLY A 235 -28.07 10.86 -25.26
C GLY A 235 -27.19 9.66 -25.62
N HIS A 236 -26.03 9.48 -24.95
CA HIS A 236 -25.15 8.34 -25.18
C HIS A 236 -25.85 7.04 -24.76
N ALA A 237 -25.65 5.97 -25.53
CA ALA A 237 -26.17 4.66 -25.16
C ALA A 237 -25.60 4.18 -23.83
N VAL A 238 -26.46 3.74 -22.92
CA VAL A 238 -26.07 3.13 -21.65
C VAL A 238 -26.19 1.63 -21.80
N MET A 239 -25.08 0.92 -21.57
CA MET A 239 -25.01 -0.53 -21.70
C MET A 239 -25.52 -1.22 -20.43
N THR A 240 -26.10 -2.40 -20.58
CA THR A 240 -26.38 -3.31 -19.48
C THR A 240 -25.06 -3.89 -18.91
N LEU A 241 -25.12 -4.47 -17.72
CA LEU A 241 -23.96 -5.17 -17.14
C LEU A 241 -23.45 -6.29 -18.04
N ALA A 242 -24.36 -7.03 -18.68
CA ALA A 242 -24.01 -8.15 -19.57
C ALA A 242 -23.31 -7.66 -20.85
N GLU A 243 -23.80 -6.62 -21.49
CA GLU A 243 -23.15 -6.00 -22.67
C GLU A 243 -21.78 -5.45 -22.33
N GLY A 244 -21.63 -4.76 -21.21
CA GLY A 244 -20.34 -4.24 -20.76
C GLY A 244 -19.33 -5.35 -20.40
N ALA A 245 -19.78 -6.47 -19.85
CA ALA A 245 -18.94 -7.64 -19.59
C ALA A 245 -18.48 -8.31 -20.89
N ALA A 246 -19.39 -8.48 -21.86
CA ALA A 246 -19.05 -9.05 -23.17
C ALA A 246 -18.02 -8.21 -23.95
N LEU A 247 -18.15 -6.88 -23.89
CA LEU A 247 -17.17 -5.98 -24.51
C LEU A 247 -15.80 -6.03 -23.84
N ARG A 248 -15.74 -6.12 -22.52
CA ARG A 248 -14.46 -6.31 -21.80
C ARG A 248 -13.78 -7.62 -22.20
N ALA A 249 -14.54 -8.70 -22.30
CA ALA A 249 -14.02 -10.00 -22.76
C ALA A 249 -13.55 -9.94 -24.22
N GLY A 250 -14.27 -9.24 -25.10
CA GLY A 250 -13.92 -9.07 -26.52
C GLY A 250 -12.69 -8.16 -26.71
N THR A 251 -12.53 -7.10 -25.93
CA THR A 251 -11.36 -6.21 -25.98
C THR A 251 -10.10 -6.87 -25.45
N ALA A 252 -10.21 -7.78 -24.49
CA ALA A 252 -9.10 -8.60 -24.03
C ALA A 252 -8.55 -9.52 -25.12
N GLN A 253 -9.41 -9.93 -26.08
CA GLN A 253 -9.01 -10.79 -27.20
C GLN A 253 -8.51 -10.02 -28.45
N SER A 254 -8.90 -8.74 -28.65
CA SER A 254 -8.68 -8.04 -29.92
C SER A 254 -7.72 -6.84 -29.86
N GLY A 255 -7.32 -6.34 -28.71
CA GLY A 255 -6.46 -5.13 -28.63
C GLY A 255 -6.99 -3.90 -29.39
N GLY A 256 -8.26 -3.89 -29.78
CA GLY A 256 -8.83 -2.94 -30.73
C GLY A 256 -9.66 -1.82 -30.10
N THR A 257 -9.77 -0.72 -30.83
CA THR A 257 -10.63 0.43 -30.50
C THR A 257 -12.09 -0.03 -30.32
N PRO A 258 -12.79 0.36 -29.25
CA PRO A 258 -14.19 -0.01 -29.07
C PRO A 258 -15.05 0.47 -30.25
N PRO A 259 -16.08 -0.30 -30.67
CA PRO A 259 -16.94 0.06 -31.79
C PRO A 259 -17.63 1.42 -31.55
N ALA A 260 -17.78 2.20 -32.62
CA ALA A 260 -18.48 3.49 -32.56
C ALA A 260 -19.90 3.31 -32.02
N THR A 261 -20.27 4.13 -31.06
CA THR A 261 -21.61 4.12 -30.42
C THR A 261 -22.70 4.31 -31.47
N PRO A 262 -23.76 3.47 -31.53
CA PRO A 262 -24.89 3.72 -32.42
C PRO A 262 -25.53 5.07 -32.09
N ALA A 263 -25.92 5.82 -33.11
CA ALA A 263 -26.60 7.12 -32.91
C ALA A 263 -27.91 6.91 -32.13
N ALA A 264 -28.11 7.69 -31.07
CA ALA A 264 -29.32 7.63 -30.26
C ALA A 264 -30.56 7.95 -31.09
N PRO A 265 -31.72 7.26 -30.89
CA PRO A 265 -32.96 7.62 -31.54
C PRO A 265 -33.39 9.03 -31.14
N ALA A 266 -33.82 9.83 -32.12
CA ALA A 266 -34.27 11.20 -31.88
C ALA A 266 -35.40 11.21 -30.83
N LYS A 267 -35.16 11.83 -29.67
CA LYS A 267 -36.19 12.03 -28.64
C LYS A 267 -37.20 13.05 -29.17
N GLY A 268 -38.47 12.62 -29.33
CA GLY A 268 -39.60 13.54 -29.55
C GLY A 268 -39.63 14.60 -28.45
N ALA A 269 -39.90 15.84 -28.83
CA ALA A 269 -39.93 17.00 -27.97
C ALA A 269 -40.86 16.78 -26.76
N LYS A 270 -40.28 16.62 -25.57
CA LYS A 270 -41.00 16.70 -24.29
C LYS A 270 -41.02 18.14 -23.86
N GLY A 271 -42.24 18.60 -23.54
CA GLY A 271 -42.64 19.98 -23.23
C GLY A 271 -41.72 20.66 -22.21
N ALA A 272 -41.68 21.99 -22.31
CA ALA A 272 -40.92 22.92 -21.50
C ALA A 272 -41.11 22.69 -20.00
N ARG A 273 -40.01 22.61 -19.27
CA ARG A 273 -40.04 22.64 -17.81
C ARG A 273 -40.46 24.03 -17.32
N PRO A 274 -41.30 24.15 -16.29
CA PRO A 274 -41.61 25.45 -15.72
C PRO A 274 -40.34 26.07 -15.10
N SER A 275 -40.16 27.39 -15.34
CA SER A 275 -39.08 28.18 -14.77
C SER A 275 -39.25 28.31 -13.26
N VAL A 276 -38.24 27.96 -12.49
CA VAL A 276 -38.17 28.26 -11.06
C VAL A 276 -37.76 29.73 -10.91
N ALA A 277 -38.64 30.55 -10.34
CA ALA A 277 -38.34 31.93 -10.01
C ALA A 277 -37.36 32.02 -8.84
N PRO A 278 -36.45 33.02 -8.79
CA PRO A 278 -35.54 33.20 -7.67
C PRO A 278 -36.30 33.64 -6.42
N ALA A 279 -36.05 32.97 -5.29
CA ALA A 279 -36.53 33.40 -3.99
C ALA A 279 -35.87 34.73 -3.57
N LYS A 280 -36.69 35.64 -3.06
CA LYS A 280 -36.25 36.91 -2.47
C LYS A 280 -35.56 36.72 -1.14
#